data_b915f66ca92909a348c5e3be0d062837
#
_entry.id   b915f66ca92909a348c5e3be0d062837
#
_cell.length_a   1.000
_cell.length_b   1.000
_cell.length_c   1.000
_cell.angle_alpha   90.00
_cell.angle_beta   90.00
_cell.angle_gamma   90.00
#
_symmetry.space_group_name_H-M   'P 1'
#
loop_
_entity.id
_entity.type
_entity.pdbx_description
1 polymer ?
#
loop_
_entity_poly.entity_id
_entity_poly.type
_entity_poly.pdbx_seq_one_letter_code
_entity_poly.pdbx_strand_id
1 'polypeptide(L)'
;MPRSKSKPQKSAPISTDVNPDFQSIVVNAPAAEVYRRLLRLEELPQFITSITKIDTINHTRFSCTSIINGEEVKGDVLIMMRVPDRRIAWQAVSDHFRVGVVFLDPLLSDATRVSVKVRSIIEPVILTGVLRHYLRNFKVYVENDIAGK
;
A
#
# COMPACT_ATOMS: atom_id res chain seq x y z
N MET A 1 35.02 22.49 -1.10
CA MET A 1 34.61 22.02 -1.10
C MET A 1 34.01 21.46 -0.95
N PRO A 2 33.74 21.50 -1.03
CA PRO A 2 32.90 20.73 -1.03
C PRO A 2 32.11 20.19 -1.18
N ARG A 3 32.01 20.00 -1.48
CA ARG A 3 31.21 19.27 -1.77
C ARG A 3 30.73 18.51 -1.86
N SER A 4 30.99 18.39 -2.02
CA SER A 4 30.50 17.47 -2.27
C SER A 4 29.86 16.86 -2.18
N LYS A 5 29.98 16.88 -2.20
CA LYS A 5 29.46 16.06 -2.22
C LYS A 5 28.77 15.48 -2.33
N SER A 6 28.81 15.56 -2.64
CA SER A 6 28.20 14.71 -2.80
C SER A 6 27.63 14.16 -3.01
N LYS A 7 27.65 14.04 -3.30
CA LYS A 7 27.16 13.21 -3.61
C LYS A 7 26.83 12.40 -3.77
N PRO A 8 27.05 12.23 -3.91
CA PRO A 8 26.73 11.13 -4.17
C PRO A 8 26.20 10.46 -4.22
N GLN A 9 26.00 10.29 -4.38
CA GLN A 9 25.48 9.44 -4.36
C GLN A 9 24.79 8.97 -4.75
N LYS A 10 24.76 8.96 -5.27
CA LYS A 10 24.08 8.37 -5.48
C LYS A 10 24.05 7.42 -5.89
N SER A 11 24.37 7.18 -6.12
CA SER A 11 24.40 6.24 -6.29
C SER A 11 23.98 5.36 -6.24
N ALA A 12 23.92 5.02 -6.51
CA ALA A 12 23.57 4.15 -6.31
C ALA A 12 23.12 3.38 -6.51
N PRO A 13 23.07 2.92 -6.64
CA PRO A 13 22.50 2.11 -6.83
C PRO A 13 22.01 1.24 -6.49
N ILE A 14 21.90 1.07 -6.66
CA ILE A 14 21.52 0.30 -6.39
C ILE A 14 20.98 -0.40 -5.82
N SER A 15 21.11 -0.62 -5.71
CA SER A 15 20.49 -1.38 -5.22
C SER A 15 19.37 -1.09 -4.97
N THR A 16 19.35 -0.42 -5.44
CA THR A 16 18.30 -0.36 -5.26
C THR A 16 17.22 -0.97 -4.85
N ASP A 17 17.30 -1.78 -4.69
CA ASP A 17 16.28 -2.68 -4.29
C ASP A 17 15.56 -2.28 -3.07
N VAL A 18 16.21 -1.60 -2.17
CA VAL A 18 15.62 -1.21 -0.91
C VAL A 18 15.59 0.30 -0.83
N ASN A 19 14.38 0.82 -0.88
CA ASN A 19 14.14 2.23 -0.57
C ASN A 19 13.59 2.25 0.84
N PRO A 20 14.25 2.89 1.82
CA PRO A 20 13.79 2.87 3.20
C PRO A 20 12.43 3.50 3.42
N ASP A 21 11.96 4.31 2.47
CA ASP A 21 10.63 4.90 2.55
C ASP A 21 9.52 3.92 2.15
N PHE A 22 9.87 2.82 1.51
CA PHE A 22 8.91 1.81 1.09
C PHE A 22 8.98 0.58 1.97
N GLN A 23 7.82 0.00 2.24
CA GLN A 23 7.72 -1.34 2.80
C GLN A 23 7.27 -2.27 1.69
N SER A 24 7.84 -3.46 1.64
CA SER A 24 7.60 -4.38 0.52
C SER A 24 7.37 -5.79 1.01
N ILE A 25 6.63 -6.54 0.19
CA ILE A 25 6.44 -7.97 0.40
C ILE A 25 6.30 -8.64 -0.98
N VAL A 26 6.69 -9.89 -1.08
CA VAL A 26 6.47 -10.67 -2.30
C VAL A 26 5.20 -11.49 -2.13
N VAL A 27 4.27 -11.29 -3.06
CA VAL A 27 3.01 -12.04 -3.10
C VAL A 27 3.09 -13.04 -4.25
N ASN A 28 2.75 -14.28 -3.97
CA ASN A 28 2.80 -15.37 -4.97
C ASN A 28 1.54 -15.35 -5.81
N ALA A 29 1.44 -14.34 -6.66
CA ALA A 29 0.33 -14.16 -7.58
C ALA A 29 0.79 -13.24 -8.72
N PRO A 30 0.18 -13.34 -9.91
CA PRO A 30 0.46 -12.44 -11.01
C PRO A 30 0.10 -11.00 -10.66
N ALA A 31 0.83 -10.03 -11.24
CA ALA A 31 0.57 -8.63 -10.98
C ALA A 31 -0.87 -8.22 -11.31
N ALA A 32 -1.45 -8.79 -12.36
CA ALA A 32 -2.84 -8.51 -12.72
C ALA A 32 -3.82 -8.93 -11.61
N GLU A 33 -3.58 -10.08 -10.99
CA GLU A 33 -4.42 -10.56 -9.89
C GLU A 33 -4.24 -9.68 -8.66
N VAL A 34 -2.99 -9.33 -8.34
CA VAL A 34 -2.70 -8.46 -7.19
C VAL A 34 -3.38 -7.10 -7.38
N TYR A 35 -3.26 -6.53 -8.57
CA TYR A 35 -3.87 -5.26 -8.90
C TYR A 35 -5.40 -5.30 -8.72
N ARG A 36 -6.01 -6.34 -9.26
CA ARG A 36 -7.46 -6.51 -9.17
C ARG A 36 -7.92 -6.63 -7.72
N ARG A 37 -7.16 -7.36 -6.90
CA ARG A 37 -7.49 -7.54 -5.49
C ARG A 37 -7.40 -6.23 -4.70
N LEU A 38 -6.41 -5.40 -5.00
CA LEU A 38 -6.27 -4.11 -4.34
C LEU A 38 -7.45 -3.18 -4.65
N LEU A 39 -8.09 -3.35 -5.79
CA LEU A 39 -9.21 -2.50 -6.18
C LEU A 39 -10.58 -3.06 -5.78
N ARG A 40 -10.63 -4.19 -5.12
CA ARG A 40 -11.85 -4.67 -4.48
C ARG A 40 -12.01 -3.93 -3.16
N LEU A 41 -12.52 -2.71 -3.24
CA LEU A 41 -12.50 -1.78 -2.11
C LEU A 41 -13.28 -2.30 -0.90
N GLU A 42 -14.41 -2.97 -1.13
CA GLU A 42 -15.21 -3.51 -0.03
C GLU A 42 -14.50 -4.63 0.72
N GLU A 43 -13.42 -5.17 0.18
CA GLU A 43 -12.63 -6.22 0.84
C GLU A 43 -11.42 -5.67 1.59
N LEU A 44 -11.17 -4.36 1.55
CA LEU A 44 -10.06 -3.75 2.29
C LEU A 44 -10.05 -4.12 3.77
N PRO A 45 -11.18 -4.20 4.48
CA PRO A 45 -11.15 -4.57 5.89
C PRO A 45 -10.57 -5.96 6.16
N GLN A 46 -10.49 -6.83 5.16
CA GLN A 46 -9.95 -8.17 5.34
C GLN A 46 -8.46 -8.19 5.59
N PHE A 47 -7.74 -7.15 5.15
CA PHE A 47 -6.30 -7.06 5.41
C PHE A 47 -5.89 -5.75 6.07
N ILE A 48 -6.66 -4.68 5.94
CA ILE A 48 -6.45 -3.45 6.70
C ILE A 48 -7.43 -3.47 7.86
N THR A 49 -7.02 -4.12 8.93
CA THR A 49 -7.94 -4.52 10.00
C THR A 49 -8.46 -3.37 10.86
N SER A 50 -7.86 -2.18 10.74
CA SER A 50 -8.41 -0.98 11.39
C SER A 50 -9.65 -0.46 10.68
N ILE A 51 -9.86 -0.83 9.41
CA ILE A 51 -11.03 -0.42 8.65
C ILE A 51 -12.18 -1.36 8.99
N THR A 52 -13.31 -0.78 9.38
CA THR A 52 -14.50 -1.55 9.74
C THR A 52 -15.59 -1.49 8.67
N LYS A 53 -15.55 -0.46 7.81
CA LYS A 53 -16.59 -0.30 6.81
C LYS A 53 -16.08 0.51 5.63
N ILE A 54 -16.50 0.13 4.42
CA ILE A 54 -16.25 0.85 3.19
C ILE A 54 -17.59 1.17 2.53
N ASP A 55 -17.79 2.43 2.15
CA ASP A 55 -18.92 2.87 1.36
C ASP A 55 -18.39 3.42 0.05
N THR A 56 -18.59 2.68 -1.03
CA THR A 56 -18.14 3.09 -2.36
C THR A 56 -19.07 4.16 -2.90
N ILE A 57 -18.51 5.31 -3.26
CA ILE A 57 -19.29 6.42 -3.83
C ILE A 57 -19.29 6.30 -5.35
N ASN A 58 -18.11 6.12 -5.93
CA ASN A 58 -17.95 5.84 -7.35
C ASN A 58 -16.60 5.17 -7.55
N HIS A 59 -16.15 4.97 -8.80
CA HIS A 59 -14.92 4.23 -9.05
C HIS A 59 -13.64 4.99 -8.70
N THR A 60 -13.73 6.28 -8.29
CA THR A 60 -12.57 7.07 -7.87
C THR A 60 -12.65 7.51 -6.42
N ARG A 61 -13.77 7.30 -5.74
CA ARG A 61 -13.97 7.84 -4.40
C ARG A 61 -14.76 6.85 -3.53
N PHE A 62 -14.30 6.70 -2.31
CA PHE A 62 -15.01 5.89 -1.32
C PHE A 62 -14.85 6.50 0.07
N SER A 63 -15.74 6.13 0.96
CA SER A 63 -15.69 6.55 2.36
C SER A 63 -15.24 5.36 3.18
N CYS A 64 -14.37 5.63 4.14
CA CYS A 64 -13.74 4.60 4.96
C CYS A 64 -14.00 4.90 6.42
N THR A 65 -14.50 3.92 7.16
CA THR A 65 -14.68 4.02 8.61
C THR A 65 -13.61 3.15 9.26
N SER A 66 -12.86 3.73 10.18
CA SER A 66 -11.74 3.05 10.86
C SER A 66 -11.85 3.25 12.36
N ILE A 67 -11.22 2.32 13.11
CA ILE A 67 -11.04 2.47 14.55
C ILE A 67 -9.58 2.79 14.78
N ILE A 68 -9.30 3.96 15.34
CA ILE A 68 -7.95 4.42 15.61
C ILE A 68 -7.91 4.87 17.06
N ASN A 69 -7.04 4.22 17.86
CA ASN A 69 -6.92 4.48 19.30
C ASN A 69 -8.27 4.37 20.00
N GLY A 70 -9.08 3.38 19.60
CA GLY A 70 -10.38 3.14 20.21
C GLY A 70 -11.49 4.06 19.76
N GLU A 71 -11.20 4.99 18.86
CA GLU A 71 -12.19 5.93 18.33
C GLU A 71 -12.55 5.64 16.90
N GLU A 72 -13.82 5.81 16.56
CA GLU A 72 -14.29 5.66 15.21
C GLU A 72 -13.97 6.93 14.42
N VAL A 73 -13.23 6.75 13.31
CA VAL A 73 -12.84 7.84 12.42
C VAL A 73 -13.38 7.55 11.04
N LYS A 74 -14.05 8.52 10.44
CA LYS A 74 -14.62 8.39 9.11
C LYS A 74 -14.00 9.42 8.20
N GLY A 75 -13.63 9.00 6.99
CA GLY A 75 -13.04 9.91 6.01
C GLY A 75 -13.19 9.41 4.60
N ASP A 76 -13.09 10.34 3.67
CA ASP A 76 -13.16 10.03 2.25
C ASP A 76 -11.78 9.77 1.69
N VAL A 77 -11.70 8.85 0.73
CA VAL A 77 -10.47 8.52 0.02
C VAL A 77 -10.72 8.68 -1.46
N LEU A 78 -9.78 9.36 -2.12
CA LEU A 78 -9.79 9.53 -3.57
C LEU A 78 -8.70 8.69 -4.17
N ILE A 79 -9.03 7.92 -5.20
CA ILE A 79 -8.04 7.19 -5.97
C ILE A 79 -7.55 8.15 -7.05
N MET A 80 -6.30 8.60 -6.91
CA MET A 80 -5.73 9.65 -7.74
C MET A 80 -5.11 9.11 -9.02
N MET A 81 -4.70 7.85 -9.01
CA MET A 81 -4.00 7.26 -10.14
C MET A 81 -4.19 5.75 -10.16
N ARG A 82 -4.43 5.22 -11.33
CA ARG A 82 -4.46 3.79 -11.61
C ARG A 82 -3.64 3.54 -12.85
N VAL A 83 -2.54 2.82 -12.69
CA VAL A 83 -1.78 2.28 -13.84
C VAL A 83 -1.96 0.77 -13.76
N PRO A 84 -2.75 0.17 -14.67
CA PRO A 84 -3.08 -1.25 -14.58
C PRO A 84 -1.87 -2.13 -14.34
N ASP A 85 -1.98 -3.00 -13.35
CA ASP A 85 -0.97 -4.00 -12.98
C ASP A 85 0.35 -3.39 -12.48
N ARG A 86 0.41 -2.07 -12.26
CA ARG A 86 1.66 -1.40 -11.89
C ARG A 86 1.56 -0.49 -10.70
N ARG A 87 0.50 0.33 -10.59
CA ARG A 87 0.50 1.36 -9.57
C ARG A 87 -0.89 1.86 -9.23
N ILE A 88 -1.09 2.12 -7.96
CA ILE A 88 -2.31 2.78 -7.48
C ILE A 88 -1.85 3.85 -6.49
N ALA A 89 -2.36 5.07 -6.65
CA ALA A 89 -2.09 6.14 -5.73
C ALA A 89 -3.41 6.69 -5.20
N TRP A 90 -3.42 7.06 -3.93
CA TRP A 90 -4.63 7.59 -3.31
C TRP A 90 -4.31 8.78 -2.42
N GLN A 91 -5.35 9.55 -2.12
CA GLN A 91 -5.29 10.66 -1.18
C GLN A 91 -6.48 10.53 -0.23
N ALA A 92 -6.21 10.61 1.05
CA ALA A 92 -7.25 10.54 2.07
C ALA A 92 -7.45 11.92 2.69
N VAL A 93 -8.70 12.22 3.02
CA VAL A 93 -9.03 13.44 3.74
C VAL A 93 -8.67 13.29 5.21
N SER A 94 -8.62 12.05 5.69
CA SER A 94 -8.23 11.73 7.05
C SER A 94 -6.80 12.20 7.35
N ASP A 95 -6.57 12.61 8.59
CA ASP A 95 -5.27 13.10 9.02
C ASP A 95 -4.24 12.00 9.20
N HIS A 96 -4.63 10.72 9.24
CA HIS A 96 -3.72 9.62 9.61
C HIS A 96 -2.94 9.06 8.43
N PHE A 97 -3.60 8.73 7.32
CA PHE A 97 -2.96 8.19 6.13
C PHE A 97 -3.30 9.10 4.96
N ARG A 98 -2.55 10.20 4.85
CA ARG A 98 -2.92 11.28 3.93
C ARG A 98 -2.77 10.93 2.47
N VAL A 99 -1.64 10.35 2.12
CA VAL A 99 -1.31 10.04 0.73
C VAL A 99 -0.57 8.72 0.73
N GLY A 100 -0.89 7.89 -0.23
CA GLY A 100 -0.17 6.63 -0.37
C GLY A 100 -0.05 6.22 -1.81
N VAL A 101 0.93 5.38 -2.07
CA VAL A 101 1.14 4.78 -3.37
C VAL A 101 1.57 3.33 -3.18
N VAL A 102 1.02 2.47 -4.02
CA VAL A 102 1.39 1.06 -4.10
C VAL A 102 1.99 0.82 -5.46
N PHE A 103 3.17 0.22 -5.49
CA PHE A 103 3.83 -0.20 -6.72
C PHE A 103 3.82 -1.71 -6.81
N LEU A 104 3.61 -2.21 -8.02
CA LEU A 104 3.63 -3.64 -8.30
C LEU A 104 4.74 -3.92 -9.29
N ASP A 105 5.69 -4.75 -8.87
CA ASP A 105 6.81 -5.18 -9.72
C ASP A 105 6.67 -6.67 -9.99
N PRO A 106 6.31 -7.07 -11.22
CA PRO A 106 6.30 -8.49 -11.56
C PRO A 106 7.71 -9.05 -11.45
N LEU A 107 7.88 -10.08 -10.65
CA LEU A 107 9.17 -10.76 -10.51
C LEU A 107 9.23 -11.98 -11.41
N LEU A 108 8.12 -12.72 -11.43
CA LEU A 108 7.91 -13.89 -12.28
C LEU A 108 6.46 -13.81 -12.73
N SER A 109 6.05 -14.74 -13.60
CA SER A 109 4.68 -14.77 -14.09
C SER A 109 3.66 -14.93 -12.96
N ASP A 110 4.06 -15.49 -11.83
CA ASP A 110 3.17 -15.78 -10.71
C ASP A 110 3.71 -15.22 -9.38
N ALA A 111 4.57 -14.22 -9.45
CA ALA A 111 5.08 -13.57 -8.24
C ALA A 111 5.24 -12.08 -8.49
N THR A 112 4.82 -11.28 -7.52
CA THR A 112 4.81 -9.82 -7.61
C THR A 112 5.35 -9.22 -6.31
N ARG A 113 6.29 -8.28 -6.42
CA ARG A 113 6.68 -7.47 -5.28
C ARG A 113 5.69 -6.34 -5.14
N VAL A 114 5.09 -6.24 -3.96
CA VAL A 114 4.15 -5.17 -3.62
C VAL A 114 4.89 -4.22 -2.69
N SER A 115 5.05 -2.97 -3.11
CA SER A 115 5.74 -1.95 -2.34
C SER A 115 4.78 -0.83 -2.03
N VAL A 116 4.73 -0.40 -0.77
CA VAL A 116 3.82 0.66 -0.35
C VAL A 116 4.60 1.77 0.34
N LYS A 117 4.21 3.00 0.04
CA LYS A 117 4.74 4.19 0.70
C LYS A 117 3.55 5.04 1.11
N VAL A 118 3.55 5.48 2.38
CA VAL A 118 2.46 6.27 2.92
C VAL A 118 3.04 7.50 3.63
N ARG A 119 2.45 8.64 3.36
CA ARG A 119 2.72 9.85 4.13
C ARG A 119 1.63 9.96 5.19
N SER A 120 2.03 10.07 6.45
CA SER A 120 1.11 10.02 7.58
C SER A 120 1.64 10.90 8.70
N ILE A 121 0.75 11.25 9.64
CA ILE A 121 1.17 11.90 10.89
C ILE A 121 1.62 10.90 11.93
N ILE A 122 1.46 9.61 11.66
CA ILE A 122 1.90 8.55 12.58
C ILE A 122 3.42 8.52 12.60
N GLU A 123 3.99 8.33 13.78
CA GLU A 123 5.43 8.25 13.93
C GLU A 123 6.01 7.16 13.02
N PRO A 124 7.15 7.41 12.33
CA PRO A 124 7.68 6.48 11.33
C PRO A 124 7.91 5.06 11.81
N VAL A 125 8.36 4.87 13.04
CA VAL A 125 8.60 3.51 13.57
C VAL A 125 7.28 2.76 13.69
N ILE A 126 6.25 3.42 14.20
CA ILE A 126 4.92 2.83 14.34
C ILE A 126 4.32 2.57 12.97
N LEU A 127 4.43 3.54 12.07
CA LEU A 127 3.90 3.41 10.71
C LEU A 127 4.52 2.23 9.98
N THR A 128 5.84 2.04 10.10
CA THR A 128 6.53 0.91 9.48
C THR A 128 5.94 -0.41 9.93
N GLY A 129 5.73 -0.57 11.24
CA GLY A 129 5.14 -1.79 11.79
C GLY A 129 3.73 -2.03 11.27
N VAL A 130 2.93 -0.98 11.21
CA VAL A 130 1.55 -1.05 10.70
C VAL A 130 1.53 -1.47 9.24
N LEU A 131 2.37 -0.84 8.40
CA LEU A 131 2.41 -1.17 6.99
C LEU A 131 2.88 -2.60 6.74
N ARG A 132 3.89 -3.06 7.50
CA ARG A 132 4.35 -4.44 7.39
C ARG A 132 3.26 -5.43 7.76
N HIS A 133 2.51 -5.12 8.81
CA HIS A 133 1.41 -5.95 9.25
C HIS A 133 0.34 -6.07 8.15
N TYR A 134 -0.05 -4.95 7.57
CA TYR A 134 -1.07 -4.95 6.52
C TYR A 134 -0.57 -5.66 5.25
N LEU A 135 0.70 -5.51 4.90
CA LEU A 135 1.27 -6.22 3.77
C LEU A 135 1.23 -7.74 3.97
N ARG A 136 1.57 -8.20 5.18
CA ARG A 136 1.48 -9.63 5.50
C ARG A 136 0.04 -10.13 5.40
N ASN A 137 -0.90 -9.35 5.93
CA ASN A 137 -2.31 -9.69 5.83
C ASN A 137 -2.77 -9.77 4.37
N PHE A 138 -2.33 -8.82 3.56
CA PHE A 138 -2.66 -8.80 2.15
C PHE A 138 -2.12 -10.04 1.42
N LYS A 139 -0.87 -10.39 1.71
CA LYS A 139 -0.25 -11.59 1.14
C LYS A 139 -1.08 -12.83 1.46
N VAL A 140 -1.46 -12.99 2.72
CA VAL A 140 -2.27 -14.13 3.15
C VAL A 140 -3.63 -14.11 2.44
N TYR A 141 -4.26 -12.95 2.38
CA TYR A 141 -5.55 -12.78 1.74
C TYR A 141 -5.51 -13.20 0.28
N VAL A 142 -4.53 -12.73 -0.48
CA VAL A 142 -4.43 -13.05 -1.91
C VAL A 142 -4.08 -14.52 -2.12
N GLU A 143 -3.06 -15.01 -1.41
CA GLU A 143 -2.56 -16.36 -1.63
C GLU A 143 -3.54 -17.43 -1.18
N ASN A 144 -4.24 -17.20 -0.08
CA ASN A 144 -5.24 -18.16 0.40
C ASN A 144 -6.41 -18.25 -0.57
N ASP A 145 -6.84 -17.13 -1.11
CA ASP A 145 -7.97 -17.13 -2.03
C ASP A 145 -7.60 -17.84 -3.33
N ILE A 146 -6.39 -17.64 -3.83
CA ILE A 146 -5.92 -18.32 -5.03
C ILE A 146 -5.77 -19.82 -4.77
N ALA A 147 -5.19 -20.20 -3.63
CA ALA A 147 -5.01 -21.61 -3.28
C ALA A 147 -6.33 -22.31 -3.07
N GLY A 148 -7.36 -21.59 -2.65
CA GLY A 148 -8.70 -22.16 -2.43
C GLY A 148 -9.47 -22.44 -3.71
N LYS A 149 -8.93 -22.04 -4.83
CA LYS A 149 -9.54 -22.31 -6.12
C LYS A 149 -8.99 -23.58 -6.73
#